data_54b80374b2f3963e31422c96418395ff
#
_entry.id   54b80374b2f3963e31422c96418395ff
#
_cell.length_a   1.000
_cell.length_b   1.000
_cell.length_c   1.000
_cell.angle_alpha   90.00
_cell.angle_beta   90.00
_cell.angle_gamma   90.00
#
_symmetry.space_group_name_H-M   'P 1'
#
loop_
_entity.id
_entity.type
_entity.pdbx_description
1 polymer ?
#
loop_
_entity_poly.entity_id
_entity_poly.type
_entity_poly.pdbx_seq_one_letter_code
_entity_poly.pdbx_strand_id
1 'polypeptide(L)'
;MRIVSGEFRGKALVAPAGQATRPTSDRARESIFNILEHAPWSGGVRDARVIDLFAGSGALGFEALSRGATFCLFVETDEAARGAIRDNVDALGLFGRTRVHRRDATDLGQRPGADGPAFNLAFLDPPYGQGLGEIALGKLAAGGWLAPEATVVFERGASEPAFSVEGFEPLDARDYGAARVHFLRFNP
;
A
#
# COMPACT_ATOMS: atom_id res chain seq x y z
N MET A 1 -8.73 -0.01 14.93
CA MET A 1 -8.56 0.58 13.60
C MET A 1 -9.83 0.38 12.81
N ARG A 2 -10.21 1.33 11.98
CA ARG A 2 -11.45 1.27 11.19
C ARG A 2 -11.22 1.87 9.80
N ILE A 3 -12.10 1.53 8.85
CA ILE A 3 -12.15 2.17 7.54
C ILE A 3 -12.74 3.57 7.69
N VAL A 4 -12.10 4.56 7.08
CA VAL A 4 -12.42 5.97 7.29
C VAL A 4 -13.50 6.48 6.33
N SER A 5 -13.48 6.02 5.07
CA SER A 5 -14.41 6.51 4.05
C SER A 5 -14.80 5.41 3.06
N GLY A 6 -15.77 5.72 2.18
CA GLY A 6 -16.22 4.84 1.11
C GLY A 6 -17.28 3.82 1.53
N GLU A 7 -17.38 2.75 0.75
CA GLU A 7 -18.40 1.69 0.86
C GLU A 7 -18.46 1.05 2.26
N PHE A 8 -17.29 0.87 2.89
CA PHE A 8 -17.16 0.20 4.19
C PHE A 8 -16.86 1.17 5.33
N ARG A 9 -17.17 2.45 5.19
CA ARG A 9 -16.91 3.47 6.22
C ARG A 9 -17.39 3.01 7.60
N GLY A 10 -16.53 3.16 8.59
CA GLY A 10 -16.80 2.85 10.00
C GLY A 10 -16.67 1.38 10.37
N LYS A 11 -16.46 0.47 9.40
CA LYS A 11 -16.20 -0.94 9.69
C LYS A 11 -14.86 -1.10 10.40
N ALA A 12 -14.88 -1.85 11.50
CA ALA A 12 -13.67 -2.20 12.22
C ALA A 12 -12.82 -3.19 11.41
N LEU A 13 -11.50 -3.01 11.46
CA LEU A 13 -10.52 -3.95 10.91
C LEU A 13 -9.84 -4.69 12.06
N VAL A 14 -9.75 -6.01 11.91
CA VAL A 14 -8.96 -6.87 12.80
C VAL A 14 -7.47 -6.53 12.59
N ALA A 15 -6.76 -6.34 13.70
CA ALA A 15 -5.32 -6.16 13.69
C ALA A 15 -4.62 -7.47 14.11
N PRO A 16 -3.40 -7.75 13.64
CA PRO A 16 -2.67 -8.94 14.05
C PRO A 16 -2.38 -8.91 15.56
N ALA A 17 -2.52 -10.06 16.22
CA ALA A 17 -2.24 -10.20 17.65
C ALA A 17 -0.74 -9.98 17.93
N GLY A 18 -0.42 -9.22 18.97
CA GLY A 18 0.95 -9.09 19.50
C GLY A 18 1.86 -8.10 18.76
N GLN A 19 1.42 -7.47 17.70
CA GLN A 19 2.16 -6.40 17.08
C GLN A 19 1.71 -5.05 17.61
N ALA A 20 2.62 -4.36 18.31
CA ALA A 20 2.53 -2.91 18.48
C ALA A 20 2.83 -2.28 17.11
N THR A 21 1.98 -2.55 16.10
CA THR A 21 2.03 -1.82 14.86
C THR A 21 1.74 -0.36 15.21
N ARG A 22 2.59 0.55 14.75
CA ARG A 22 2.23 1.96 14.67
C ARG A 22 1.22 2.06 13.52
N PRO A 23 -0.08 1.96 13.76
CA PRO A 23 -1.02 2.13 12.68
C PRO A 23 -0.88 3.57 12.22
N THR A 24 -0.69 3.77 10.94
CA THR A 24 -0.96 5.07 10.33
C THR A 24 -2.31 5.51 10.87
N SER A 25 -2.34 6.58 11.64
CA SER A 25 -3.55 6.99 12.34
C SER A 25 -4.70 7.14 11.34
N ASP A 26 -5.94 6.96 11.78
CA ASP A 26 -7.12 7.18 10.94
C ASP A 26 -7.05 8.54 10.24
N ARG A 27 -6.57 9.57 10.95
CA ARG A 27 -6.40 10.93 10.43
C ARG A 27 -5.31 11.02 9.35
N ALA A 28 -4.17 10.37 9.55
CA ALA A 28 -3.10 10.36 8.55
C ALA A 28 -3.55 9.59 7.31
N ARG A 29 -4.22 8.45 7.48
CA ARG A 29 -4.78 7.66 6.37
C ARG A 29 -5.83 8.47 5.59
N GLU A 30 -6.74 9.17 6.27
CA GLU A 30 -7.69 10.07 5.63
C GLU A 30 -6.99 11.16 4.79
N SER A 31 -5.96 11.78 5.34
CA SER A 31 -5.16 12.79 4.64
C SER A 31 -4.47 12.24 3.39
N ILE A 32 -3.84 11.05 3.48
CA ILE A 32 -3.19 10.39 2.35
C ILE A 32 -4.19 10.13 1.23
N PHE A 33 -5.34 9.56 1.55
CA PHE A 33 -6.36 9.25 0.53
C PHE A 33 -7.01 10.51 -0.05
N ASN A 34 -7.19 11.57 0.73
CA ASN A 34 -7.66 12.86 0.20
C ASN A 34 -6.68 13.43 -0.83
N ILE A 35 -5.37 13.30 -0.60
CA ILE A 35 -4.36 13.70 -1.58
C ILE A 35 -4.48 12.83 -2.84
N LEU A 36 -4.58 11.50 -2.71
CA LEU A 36 -4.73 10.58 -3.84
C LEU A 36 -5.98 10.85 -4.68
N GLU A 37 -7.07 11.29 -4.07
CA GLU A 37 -8.34 11.57 -4.76
C GLU A 37 -8.37 12.94 -5.44
N HIS A 38 -7.61 13.92 -4.96
CA HIS A 38 -7.76 15.32 -5.39
C HIS A 38 -6.51 15.95 -6.00
N ALA A 39 -5.32 15.39 -5.79
CA ALA A 39 -4.10 15.96 -6.36
C ALA A 39 -4.09 15.83 -7.89
N PRO A 40 -3.73 16.90 -8.63
CA PRO A 40 -3.79 16.90 -10.10
C PRO A 40 -2.82 15.90 -10.75
N TRP A 41 -1.79 15.48 -10.04
CA TRP A 41 -0.83 14.49 -10.51
C TRP A 41 -1.23 13.04 -10.20
N SER A 42 -2.25 12.82 -9.39
CA SER A 42 -2.68 11.47 -8.98
C SER A 42 -3.57 10.82 -10.04
N GLY A 43 -3.38 9.52 -10.25
CA GLY A 43 -4.30 8.71 -11.04
C GLY A 43 -5.62 8.39 -10.33
N GLY A 44 -5.77 8.80 -9.06
CA GLY A 44 -6.94 8.52 -8.24
C GLY A 44 -6.94 7.13 -7.62
N VAL A 45 -7.98 6.85 -6.85
CA VAL A 45 -8.18 5.57 -6.16
C VAL A 45 -9.29 4.76 -6.83
N ARG A 46 -10.33 5.41 -7.34
CA ARG A 46 -11.43 4.75 -8.04
C ARG A 46 -10.91 3.99 -9.25
N ASP A 47 -11.39 2.76 -9.40
CA ASP A 47 -11.01 1.82 -10.46
C ASP A 47 -9.54 1.38 -10.44
N ALA A 48 -8.76 1.78 -9.41
CA ALA A 48 -7.38 1.39 -9.27
C ALA A 48 -7.22 -0.12 -9.01
N ARG A 49 -6.13 -0.68 -9.55
CA ARG A 49 -5.57 -1.97 -9.13
C ARG A 49 -4.42 -1.69 -8.18
N VAL A 50 -4.56 -2.16 -6.97
CA VAL A 50 -3.69 -1.81 -5.83
C VAL A 50 -2.78 -2.97 -5.47
N ILE A 51 -1.50 -2.67 -5.19
CA ILE A 51 -0.59 -3.57 -4.49
C ILE A 51 -0.19 -2.93 -3.16
N ASP A 52 -0.35 -3.66 -2.07
CA ASP A 52 -0.04 -3.22 -0.70
C ASP A 52 1.11 -4.07 -0.16
N LEU A 53 2.31 -3.50 -0.17
CA LEU A 53 3.54 -4.15 0.29
C LEU A 53 3.80 -3.82 1.76
N PHE A 54 4.30 -4.81 2.50
CA PHE A 54 4.40 -4.74 3.96
C PHE A 54 3.01 -4.49 4.57
N ALA A 55 2.02 -5.23 4.08
CA ALA A 55 0.61 -4.88 4.25
C ALA A 55 0.13 -4.85 5.72
N GLY A 56 0.78 -5.60 6.62
CA GLY A 56 0.38 -5.66 8.02
C GLY A 56 -1.09 -6.08 8.17
N SER A 57 -1.91 -5.23 8.74
CA SER A 57 -3.36 -5.45 8.86
C SER A 57 -4.13 -5.25 7.54
N GLY A 58 -3.46 -4.74 6.49
CA GLY A 58 -4.09 -4.40 5.22
C GLY A 58 -4.86 -3.07 5.21
N ALA A 59 -4.66 -2.22 6.20
CA ALA A 59 -5.46 -1.00 6.37
C ALA A 59 -5.47 -0.08 5.15
N LEU A 60 -4.34 0.11 4.48
CA LEU A 60 -4.25 0.95 3.28
C LEU A 60 -4.97 0.30 2.09
N GLY A 61 -4.76 -0.98 1.86
CA GLY A 61 -5.44 -1.72 0.80
C GLY A 61 -6.95 -1.78 1.01
N PHE A 62 -7.44 -2.02 2.22
CA PHE A 62 -8.89 -2.03 2.52
C PHE A 62 -9.50 -0.63 2.39
N GLU A 63 -8.79 0.42 2.80
CA GLU A 63 -9.26 1.79 2.57
C GLU A 63 -9.40 2.09 1.06
N ALA A 64 -8.41 1.68 0.25
CA ALA A 64 -8.46 1.83 -1.20
C ALA A 64 -9.67 1.10 -1.81
N LEU A 65 -9.91 -0.16 -1.41
CA LEU A 65 -11.06 -0.95 -1.85
C LEU A 65 -12.38 -0.28 -1.46
N SER A 66 -12.46 0.27 -0.25
CA SER A 66 -13.64 1.00 0.23
C SER A 66 -13.92 2.26 -0.59
N ARG A 67 -12.88 2.90 -1.12
CA ARG A 67 -12.98 4.11 -1.96
C ARG A 67 -13.09 3.81 -3.46
N GLY A 68 -13.32 2.58 -3.84
CA GLY A 68 -13.66 2.18 -5.20
C GLY A 68 -12.51 1.58 -6.02
N ALA A 69 -11.38 1.21 -5.41
CA ALA A 69 -10.40 0.37 -6.07
C ALA A 69 -11.03 -0.98 -6.45
N THR A 70 -10.66 -1.52 -7.60
CA THR A 70 -11.27 -2.75 -8.12
C THR A 70 -10.64 -4.00 -7.56
N PHE A 71 -9.37 -3.93 -7.21
CA PHE A 71 -8.61 -5.09 -6.74
C PHE A 71 -7.44 -4.65 -5.84
N CYS A 72 -7.13 -5.46 -4.82
CA CYS A 72 -5.94 -5.27 -3.99
C CYS A 72 -5.19 -6.59 -3.80
N LEU A 73 -3.89 -6.58 -4.13
CA LEU A 73 -2.95 -7.62 -3.76
C LEU A 73 -2.23 -7.20 -2.48
N PHE A 74 -2.43 -7.96 -1.41
CA PHE A 74 -1.68 -7.81 -0.17
C PHE A 74 -0.44 -8.70 -0.17
N VAL A 75 0.73 -8.14 0.10
CA VAL A 75 2.00 -8.86 0.21
C VAL A 75 2.52 -8.73 1.64
N GLU A 76 2.60 -9.88 2.34
CA GLU A 76 2.93 -9.91 3.76
C GLU A 76 3.60 -11.24 4.14
N THR A 77 4.70 -11.16 4.88
CA THR A 77 5.43 -12.36 5.35
C THR A 77 4.92 -12.90 6.68
N ASP A 78 4.40 -12.03 7.56
CA ASP A 78 3.92 -12.42 8.88
C ASP A 78 2.61 -13.20 8.81
N GLU A 79 2.55 -14.36 9.48
CA GLU A 79 1.39 -15.23 9.42
C GLU A 79 0.17 -14.64 10.14
N ALA A 80 0.37 -14.01 11.28
CA ALA A 80 -0.72 -13.40 12.05
C ALA A 80 -1.31 -12.21 11.28
N ALA A 81 -0.47 -11.40 10.63
CA ALA A 81 -0.92 -10.31 9.78
C ALA A 81 -1.72 -10.82 8.57
N ARG A 82 -1.25 -11.87 7.87
CA ARG A 82 -2.04 -12.49 6.80
C ARG A 82 -3.36 -13.09 7.29
N GLY A 83 -3.37 -13.64 8.51
CA GLY A 83 -4.59 -14.10 9.17
C GLY A 83 -5.59 -12.96 9.35
N ALA A 84 -5.16 -11.85 9.92
CA ALA A 84 -5.98 -10.67 10.10
C ALA A 84 -6.52 -10.11 8.76
N ILE A 85 -5.69 -10.08 7.70
CA ILE A 85 -6.15 -9.68 6.36
C ILE A 85 -7.26 -10.59 5.86
N ARG A 86 -7.12 -11.92 6.01
CA ARG A 86 -8.15 -12.88 5.58
C ARG A 86 -9.46 -12.70 6.35
N ASP A 87 -9.37 -12.51 7.66
CA ASP A 87 -10.55 -12.25 8.50
C ASP A 87 -11.28 -10.97 8.06
N ASN A 88 -10.53 -9.93 7.70
CA ASN A 88 -11.10 -8.70 7.17
C ASN A 88 -11.71 -8.90 5.77
N VAL A 89 -11.08 -9.68 4.90
CA VAL A 89 -11.65 -10.05 3.59
C VAL A 89 -12.99 -10.76 3.76
N ASP A 90 -13.06 -11.71 4.68
CA ASP A 90 -14.28 -12.45 5.00
C ASP A 90 -15.37 -11.52 5.53
N ALA A 91 -15.04 -10.70 6.52
CA ALA A 91 -15.98 -9.79 7.15
C ALA A 91 -16.55 -8.73 6.19
N LEU A 92 -15.78 -8.32 5.19
CA LEU A 92 -16.17 -7.31 4.19
C LEU A 92 -16.70 -7.93 2.89
N GLY A 93 -16.67 -9.26 2.73
CA GLY A 93 -17.13 -9.94 1.52
C GLY A 93 -16.28 -9.65 0.27
N LEU A 94 -14.98 -9.50 0.43
CA LEU A 94 -14.06 -9.03 -0.62
C LEU A 94 -13.29 -10.14 -1.36
N PHE A 95 -13.74 -11.38 -1.34
CA PHE A 95 -13.03 -12.54 -1.91
C PHE A 95 -12.63 -12.36 -3.37
N GLY A 96 -13.51 -11.85 -4.21
CA GLY A 96 -13.25 -11.65 -5.65
C GLY A 96 -12.41 -10.41 -5.97
N ARG A 97 -12.16 -9.56 -4.99
CA ARG A 97 -11.45 -8.28 -5.14
C ARG A 97 -10.10 -8.24 -4.44
N THR A 98 -9.67 -9.37 -3.87
CA THR A 98 -8.44 -9.43 -3.09
C THR A 98 -7.64 -10.69 -3.36
N ARG A 99 -6.34 -10.61 -3.13
CA ARG A 99 -5.43 -11.73 -3.04
C ARG A 99 -4.38 -11.45 -1.96
N VAL A 100 -3.96 -12.50 -1.26
CA VAL A 100 -2.93 -12.40 -0.23
C VAL A 100 -1.75 -13.28 -0.61
N HIS A 101 -0.58 -12.68 -0.80
CA HIS A 101 0.66 -13.39 -1.09
C HIS A 101 1.57 -13.43 0.14
N ARG A 102 2.02 -14.63 0.48
CA ARG A 102 3.14 -14.84 1.39
C ARG A 102 4.44 -14.61 0.62
N ARG A 103 4.89 -13.37 0.53
CA ARG A 103 6.16 -13.00 -0.12
C ARG A 103 6.87 -11.92 0.67
N ASP A 104 8.20 -11.93 0.54
CA ASP A 104 9.03 -10.81 0.96
C ASP A 104 8.96 -9.71 -0.11
N ALA A 105 8.59 -8.51 0.28
CA ALA A 105 8.51 -7.36 -0.62
C ALA A 105 9.89 -6.99 -1.22
N THR A 106 10.98 -7.39 -0.58
CA THR A 106 12.35 -7.21 -1.08
C THR A 106 12.80 -8.31 -2.05
N ASP A 107 11.96 -9.34 -2.26
CA ASP A 107 12.22 -10.46 -3.17
C ASP A 107 10.94 -10.89 -3.92
N LEU A 108 10.33 -9.94 -4.62
CA LEU A 108 9.06 -10.17 -5.33
C LEU A 108 9.19 -11.06 -6.56
N GLY A 109 10.33 -11.04 -7.25
CA GLY A 109 10.48 -11.68 -8.54
C GLY A 109 9.60 -11.05 -9.63
N GLN A 110 9.34 -11.80 -10.69
CA GLN A 110 8.46 -11.39 -11.77
C GLN A 110 6.99 -11.49 -11.36
N ARG A 111 6.17 -10.54 -11.80
CA ARG A 111 4.73 -10.57 -11.56
C ARG A 111 4.11 -11.77 -12.27
N PRO A 112 3.42 -12.68 -11.55
CA PRO A 112 2.72 -13.79 -12.19
C PRO A 112 1.57 -13.31 -13.07
N GLY A 113 1.39 -13.92 -14.24
CA GLY A 113 0.26 -13.62 -15.12
C GLY A 113 -1.12 -13.83 -14.46
N ALA A 114 -1.19 -14.76 -13.50
CA ALA A 114 -2.40 -15.02 -12.71
C ALA A 114 -2.83 -13.84 -11.82
N ASP A 115 -1.94 -12.88 -11.55
CA ASP A 115 -2.27 -11.66 -10.80
C ASP A 115 -2.95 -10.59 -11.68
N GLY A 116 -3.17 -10.89 -12.94
CA GLY A 116 -3.82 -9.97 -13.88
C GLY A 116 -2.90 -8.83 -14.36
N PRO A 117 -3.47 -7.71 -14.83
CA PRO A 117 -2.70 -6.56 -15.28
C PRO A 117 -1.82 -5.96 -14.19
N ALA A 118 -0.79 -5.19 -14.59
CA ALA A 118 0.07 -4.45 -13.68
C ALA A 118 -0.74 -3.45 -12.81
N PHE A 119 -0.20 -3.13 -11.65
CA PHE A 119 -0.85 -2.26 -10.67
C PHE A 119 -0.58 -0.79 -10.97
N ASN A 120 -1.59 0.05 -10.79
CA ASN A 120 -1.47 1.49 -11.01
C ASN A 120 -1.46 2.31 -9.72
N LEU A 121 -1.62 1.65 -8.56
CA LEU A 121 -1.45 2.26 -7.24
C LEU A 121 -0.71 1.26 -6.34
N ALA A 122 0.34 1.72 -5.68
CA ALA A 122 1.11 0.91 -4.74
C ALA A 122 1.27 1.61 -3.39
N PHE A 123 1.17 0.84 -2.31
CA PHE A 123 1.49 1.28 -0.95
C PHE A 123 2.70 0.51 -0.44
N LEU A 124 3.63 1.20 0.20
CA LEU A 124 4.80 0.65 0.88
C LEU A 124 4.93 1.28 2.26
N ASP A 125 4.77 0.47 3.30
CA ASP A 125 4.96 0.86 4.70
C ASP A 125 5.95 -0.09 5.40
N PRO A 126 7.24 -0.06 5.01
CA PRO A 126 8.27 -0.93 5.56
C PRO A 126 8.70 -0.50 6.97
N PRO A 127 9.34 -1.41 7.73
CA PRO A 127 10.07 -1.01 8.93
C PRO A 127 11.09 0.08 8.64
N TYR A 128 11.17 1.10 9.50
CA TYR A 128 12.04 2.27 9.28
C TYR A 128 13.53 1.95 9.44
N GLY A 129 14.37 2.70 8.73
CA GLY A 129 15.81 2.71 8.90
C GLY A 129 16.57 1.49 8.39
N GLN A 130 15.93 0.61 7.62
CA GLN A 130 16.54 -0.63 7.10
C GLN A 130 16.73 -0.64 5.58
N GLY A 131 16.30 0.39 4.86
CA GLY A 131 16.39 0.46 3.40
C GLY A 131 15.50 -0.55 2.65
N LEU A 132 14.57 -1.20 3.33
CA LEU A 132 13.72 -2.24 2.73
C LEU A 132 12.76 -1.67 1.68
N GLY A 133 12.28 -0.45 1.89
CA GLY A 133 11.37 0.21 0.96
C GLY A 133 12.03 0.52 -0.37
N GLU A 134 13.25 1.03 -0.35
CA GLU A 134 14.04 1.32 -1.56
C GLU A 134 14.33 0.04 -2.36
N ILE A 135 14.65 -1.06 -1.68
CA ILE A 135 14.82 -2.37 -2.31
C ILE A 135 13.50 -2.81 -2.95
N ALA A 136 12.38 -2.71 -2.21
CA ALA A 136 11.06 -3.09 -2.70
C ALA A 136 10.62 -2.27 -3.93
N LEU A 137 10.90 -0.94 -3.96
CA LEU A 137 10.67 -0.11 -5.15
C LEU A 137 11.42 -0.66 -6.37
N GLY A 138 12.70 -1.00 -6.21
CA GLY A 138 13.50 -1.61 -7.27
C GLY A 138 12.91 -2.94 -7.75
N LYS A 139 12.38 -3.77 -6.84
CA LYS A 139 11.73 -5.04 -7.19
C LYS A 139 10.39 -4.86 -7.90
N LEU A 140 9.61 -3.87 -7.52
CA LEU A 140 8.37 -3.50 -8.23
C LEU A 140 8.67 -3.11 -9.69
N ALA A 141 9.69 -2.28 -9.90
CA ALA A 141 10.11 -1.84 -11.22
C ALA A 141 10.64 -3.03 -12.07
N ALA A 142 11.61 -3.77 -11.56
CA ALA A 142 12.27 -4.85 -12.28
C ALA A 142 11.34 -6.03 -12.59
N GLY A 143 10.34 -6.29 -11.74
CA GLY A 143 9.42 -7.42 -11.85
C GLY A 143 8.19 -7.16 -12.71
N GLY A 144 8.04 -5.99 -13.30
CA GLY A 144 6.86 -5.64 -14.10
C GLY A 144 5.57 -5.56 -13.29
N TRP A 145 5.67 -5.19 -12.02
CA TRP A 145 4.53 -5.10 -11.12
C TRP A 145 3.69 -3.83 -11.34
N LEU A 146 4.33 -2.73 -11.75
CA LEU A 146 3.69 -1.43 -11.91
C LEU A 146 3.38 -1.11 -13.37
N ALA A 147 2.20 -0.55 -13.60
CA ALA A 147 1.86 0.08 -14.87
C ALA A 147 2.66 1.38 -15.04
N PRO A 148 2.95 1.82 -16.28
CA PRO A 148 3.49 3.14 -16.51
C PRO A 148 2.64 4.22 -15.85
N GLU A 149 3.27 5.24 -15.26
CA GLU A 149 2.64 6.33 -14.52
C GLU A 149 1.91 5.91 -13.22
N ALA A 150 2.11 4.68 -12.74
CA ALA A 150 1.56 4.26 -11.46
C ALA A 150 1.96 5.22 -10.33
N THR A 151 0.99 5.52 -9.46
CA THR A 151 1.24 6.29 -8.24
C THR A 151 1.72 5.34 -7.13
N VAL A 152 2.78 5.73 -6.45
CA VAL A 152 3.34 4.97 -5.32
C VAL A 152 3.32 5.83 -4.07
N VAL A 153 2.77 5.30 -2.99
CA VAL A 153 2.75 5.90 -1.66
C VAL A 153 3.76 5.16 -0.80
N PHE A 154 4.83 5.83 -0.42
CA PHE A 154 5.94 5.22 0.31
C PHE A 154 6.16 5.91 1.65
N GLU A 155 5.89 5.21 2.74
CA GLU A 155 6.12 5.69 4.10
C GLU A 155 7.53 5.37 4.57
N ARG A 156 8.19 6.37 5.17
CA ARG A 156 9.51 6.27 5.79
C ARG A 156 9.53 7.00 7.12
N GLY A 157 10.55 6.76 7.94
CA GLY A 157 10.83 7.63 9.08
C GLY A 157 11.18 9.05 8.63
N ALA A 158 10.62 10.07 9.28
CA ALA A 158 10.84 11.47 8.92
C ALA A 158 12.31 11.92 9.02
N SER A 159 13.11 11.22 9.84
CA SER A 159 14.55 11.50 10.02
C SER A 159 15.46 10.69 9.10
N GLU A 160 14.92 9.82 8.26
CA GLU A 160 15.73 9.05 7.31
C GLU A 160 16.30 9.95 6.22
N PRO A 161 17.54 9.66 5.73
CA PRO A 161 18.17 10.48 4.70
C PRO A 161 17.38 10.45 3.38
N ALA A 162 17.62 11.44 2.52
CA ALA A 162 17.05 11.47 1.18
C ALA A 162 17.37 10.18 0.41
N PHE A 163 16.48 9.76 -0.47
CA PHE A 163 16.64 8.58 -1.30
C PHE A 163 16.37 8.91 -2.78
N SER A 164 16.87 8.05 -3.63
CA SER A 164 16.55 8.04 -5.07
C SER A 164 16.53 6.60 -5.54
N VAL A 165 15.51 6.21 -6.30
CA VAL A 165 15.40 4.90 -6.92
C VAL A 165 15.06 5.12 -8.40
N GLU A 166 15.83 4.47 -9.27
CA GLU A 166 15.63 4.58 -10.72
C GLU A 166 14.20 4.18 -11.12
N GLY A 167 13.59 4.96 -12.00
CA GLY A 167 12.22 4.76 -12.45
C GLY A 167 11.17 5.42 -11.57
N PHE A 168 11.54 6.08 -10.48
CA PHE A 168 10.58 6.74 -9.58
C PHE A 168 10.85 8.25 -9.48
N GLU A 169 9.85 9.04 -9.85
CA GLU A 169 9.88 10.50 -9.79
C GLU A 169 9.13 10.99 -8.55
N PRO A 170 9.74 11.84 -7.70
CA PRO A 170 9.02 12.46 -6.59
C PRO A 170 7.91 13.40 -7.07
N LEU A 171 6.71 13.26 -6.52
CA LEU A 171 5.55 14.13 -6.79
C LEU A 171 5.25 15.06 -5.62
N ASP A 172 5.24 14.54 -4.40
CA ASP A 172 4.93 15.26 -3.17
C ASP A 172 5.48 14.49 -1.95
N ALA A 173 5.56 15.16 -0.80
CA ALA A 173 5.86 14.51 0.47
C ALA A 173 5.14 15.22 1.62
N ARG A 174 4.67 14.45 2.61
CA ARG A 174 3.95 14.95 3.78
C ARG A 174 4.48 14.32 5.06
N ASP A 175 4.59 15.13 6.10
CA ASP A 175 4.99 14.66 7.43
C ASP A 175 3.75 14.37 8.30
N TYR A 176 3.79 13.21 8.96
CA TYR A 176 2.79 12.76 9.91
C TYR A 176 3.49 12.28 11.17
N GLY A 177 3.83 13.20 12.06
CA GLY A 177 4.60 12.88 13.27
C GLY A 177 6.01 12.36 12.94
N ALA A 178 6.30 11.13 13.35
CA ALA A 178 7.59 10.48 13.07
C ALA A 178 7.69 9.87 11.67
N ALA A 179 6.60 9.88 10.91
CA ALA A 179 6.53 9.36 9.55
C ALA A 179 6.59 10.48 8.51
N ARG A 180 7.23 10.18 7.38
CA ARG A 180 7.13 10.96 6.15
C ARG A 180 6.61 10.08 5.04
N VAL A 181 5.52 10.51 4.41
CA VAL A 181 4.91 9.82 3.29
C VAL A 181 5.31 10.52 1.99
N HIS A 182 5.96 9.77 1.12
CA HIS A 182 6.34 10.20 -0.23
C HIS A 182 5.34 9.70 -1.25
N PHE A 183 4.97 10.57 -2.17
CA PHE A 183 4.18 10.22 -3.35
C PHE A 183 5.10 10.24 -4.55
N LEU A 184 5.16 9.13 -5.26
CA LEU A 184 6.07 8.93 -6.39
C LEU A 184 5.27 8.56 -7.63
N ARG A 185 5.82 8.85 -8.81
CA ARG A 185 5.34 8.32 -10.09
C ARG A 185 6.33 7.32 -10.63
N PHE A 186 5.84 6.19 -11.12
CA PHE A 186 6.65 5.21 -11.80
C PHE A 186 6.76 5.56 -13.30
N ASN A 187 7.99 5.80 -13.75
CA ASN A 187 8.35 6.05 -15.14
C ASN A 187 9.38 4.99 -15.55
N PRO A 188 8.95 3.89 -16.23
CA PRO A 188 9.84 2.79 -16.63
C PRO A 188 10.90 3.20 -17.66
#